data_2182a55b1f88715e85205f1e0ff9015f
#
_entry.id   2182a55b1f88715e85205f1e0ff9015f
#
_cell.length_a   1.000
_cell.length_b   1.000
_cell.length_c   1.000
_cell.angle_alpha   90.00
_cell.angle_beta   90.00
_cell.angle_gamma   90.00
#
_symmetry.space_group_name_H-M   'P 1'
#
loop_
_entity.id
_entity.type
_entity.pdbx_description
1 polymer ?
#
loop_
_entity_poly.entity_id
_entity_poly.type
_entity_poly.pdbx_seq_one_letter_code
_entity_poly.pdbx_strand_id
1 'polypeptide(L)'
;MSGPGGVGKSTIVDALIERDANLWLSRSWTTRERRQGEKQDAYKFVTREQFEQHISDGGFLEWTDFLGNLYGTPTPSAPSGKDTVLEIEVDGAQQVKRLNHQALLIFVLPPSRQEQKSRLHGRGDSDQKVEKRLQKAEDEEPVGKAIADYVLINDDLASTVDEMSRIIDYERKQRNS
;
A
#
# COMPACT_ATOMS: atom_id res chain seq x y z
N MET A 1 -5.51 0.66 0.31
CA MET A 1 -5.00 0.27 -1.01
C MET A 1 -3.90 -0.76 -0.85
N SER A 2 -3.91 -1.83 -1.65
CA SER A 2 -2.88 -2.87 -1.68
C SER A 2 -2.56 -3.26 -3.14
N GLY A 3 -1.53 -4.08 -3.32
CA GLY A 3 -1.08 -4.57 -4.63
C GLY A 3 0.40 -4.92 -4.62
N PRO A 4 0.88 -5.69 -5.59
CA PRO A 4 2.26 -6.14 -5.62
C PRO A 4 3.27 -4.98 -5.78
N GLY A 5 4.54 -5.27 -5.49
CA GLY A 5 5.61 -4.30 -5.70
C GLY A 5 5.72 -3.87 -7.16
N GLY A 6 5.98 -2.58 -7.43
CA GLY A 6 6.14 -2.06 -8.78
C GLY A 6 4.86 -1.59 -9.48
N VAL A 7 3.69 -1.69 -8.83
CA VAL A 7 2.42 -1.24 -9.45
C VAL A 7 2.17 0.26 -9.37
N GLY A 8 2.96 1.01 -8.60
CA GLY A 8 2.82 2.47 -8.48
C GLY A 8 1.96 2.94 -7.31
N LYS A 9 1.76 2.12 -6.27
CA LYS A 9 0.93 2.46 -5.09
C LYS A 9 1.22 3.86 -4.54
N SER A 10 2.47 4.15 -4.20
CA SER A 10 2.85 5.44 -3.59
C SER A 10 2.55 6.64 -4.48
N THR A 11 2.76 6.51 -5.81
CA THR A 11 2.46 7.57 -6.76
C THR A 11 0.95 7.83 -6.86
N ILE A 12 0.14 6.77 -6.83
CA ILE A 12 -1.33 6.88 -6.81
C ILE A 12 -1.78 7.55 -5.51
N VAL A 13 -1.25 7.11 -4.36
CA VAL A 13 -1.60 7.69 -3.05
C VAL A 13 -1.23 9.17 -2.97
N ASP A 14 -0.03 9.54 -3.40
CA ASP A 14 0.40 10.94 -3.42
C ASP A 14 -0.58 11.80 -4.24
N ALA A 15 -0.96 11.34 -5.44
CA ALA A 15 -1.91 12.04 -6.30
C ALA A 15 -3.34 12.13 -5.69
N LEU A 16 -3.79 11.08 -5.01
CA LEU A 16 -5.09 11.09 -4.32
C LEU A 16 -5.10 12.07 -3.14
N ILE A 17 -4.05 12.09 -2.31
CA ILE A 17 -3.94 13.00 -1.16
C ILE A 17 -3.84 14.47 -1.63
N GLU A 18 -3.15 14.72 -2.73
CA GLU A 18 -3.08 16.06 -3.33
C GLU A 18 -4.45 16.53 -3.85
N ARG A 19 -5.24 15.61 -4.38
CA ARG A 19 -6.55 15.88 -4.98
C ARG A 19 -7.68 16.00 -3.98
N ASP A 20 -7.65 15.24 -2.89
CA ASP A 20 -8.73 15.15 -1.90
C ASP A 20 -8.22 15.43 -0.49
N ALA A 21 -8.51 16.63 -0.02
CA ALA A 21 -8.12 17.07 1.33
C ALA A 21 -8.77 16.28 2.47
N ASN A 22 -9.79 15.47 2.20
CA ASN A 22 -10.43 14.61 3.21
C ASN A 22 -9.71 13.27 3.39
N LEU A 23 -8.72 12.96 2.56
CA LEU A 23 -7.87 11.80 2.73
C LEU A 23 -6.68 12.13 3.64
N TRP A 24 -6.31 11.19 4.48
CA TRP A 24 -5.13 11.25 5.34
C TRP A 24 -4.33 9.96 5.25
N LEU A 25 -3.06 10.07 4.83
CA LEU A 25 -2.18 8.91 4.72
C LEU A 25 -1.58 8.55 6.07
N SER A 26 -1.86 7.34 6.56
CA SER A 26 -1.13 6.74 7.66
C SER A 26 0.24 6.28 7.16
N ARG A 27 1.30 6.93 7.63
CA ARG A 27 2.68 6.59 7.22
C ARG A 27 3.11 5.28 7.84
N SER A 28 3.37 4.29 7.00
CA SER A 28 3.91 3.00 7.43
C SER A 28 5.35 3.12 7.90
N TRP A 29 5.72 2.25 8.84
CA TRP A 29 7.11 2.07 9.26
C TRP A 29 7.77 0.96 8.45
N THR A 30 9.09 1.02 8.31
CA THR A 30 9.86 -0.06 7.70
C THR A 30 11.28 -0.14 8.24
N THR A 31 11.80 -1.36 8.29
CA THR A 31 13.22 -1.63 8.61
C THR A 31 14.11 -1.63 7.38
N ARG A 32 13.50 -1.46 6.19
CA ARG A 32 14.25 -1.33 4.94
C ARG A 32 15.00 -0.01 4.91
N GLU A 33 16.20 -0.03 4.42
CA GLU A 33 16.93 1.20 4.10
C GLU A 33 16.19 2.03 3.05
N ARG A 34 16.29 3.36 3.19
CA ARG A 34 15.73 4.30 2.22
C ARG A 34 16.47 4.17 0.89
N ARG A 35 15.72 4.09 -0.21
CA ARG A 35 16.30 4.04 -1.56
C ARG A 35 16.86 5.40 -1.97
N GLN A 36 17.80 5.39 -2.90
CA GLN A 36 18.28 6.62 -3.52
C GLN A 36 17.11 7.33 -4.24
N GLY A 37 16.96 8.62 -4.02
CA GLY A 37 15.87 9.43 -4.60
C GLY A 37 14.49 9.27 -3.96
N GLU A 38 14.32 8.36 -2.99
CA GLU A 38 13.06 8.22 -2.26
C GLU A 38 12.85 9.38 -1.28
N LYS A 39 11.60 9.87 -1.18
CA LYS A 39 11.25 10.94 -0.22
C LYS A 39 11.60 10.53 1.21
N GLN A 40 12.06 11.47 2.04
CA GLN A 40 12.40 11.19 3.45
C GLN A 40 11.20 10.71 4.25
N ASP A 41 10.03 11.19 3.92
CA ASP A 41 8.76 10.91 4.56
C ASP A 41 7.93 9.82 3.86
N ALA A 42 8.50 9.11 2.87
CA ALA A 42 7.82 7.99 2.21
C ALA A 42 7.41 6.90 3.22
N TYR A 43 8.28 6.64 4.18
CA TYR A 43 8.09 5.75 5.33
C TYR A 43 8.71 6.37 6.58
N LYS A 44 8.33 5.89 7.75
CA LYS A 44 9.16 6.05 8.93
C LYS A 44 10.20 4.93 8.93
N PHE A 45 11.42 5.26 8.51
CA PHE A 45 12.55 4.34 8.47
C PHE A 45 13.11 4.16 9.88
N VAL A 46 13.15 2.91 10.36
CA VAL A 46 13.54 2.57 11.73
C VAL A 46 14.47 1.36 11.74
N THR A 47 15.18 1.14 12.86
CA THR A 47 15.94 -0.11 13.06
C THR A 47 14.99 -1.27 13.33
N ARG A 48 15.50 -2.51 13.18
CA ARG A 48 14.71 -3.71 13.49
C ARG A 48 14.28 -3.72 14.96
N GLU A 49 15.16 -3.34 15.85
CA GLU A 49 14.91 -3.29 17.30
C GLU A 49 13.79 -2.30 17.62
N GLN A 50 13.80 -1.12 17.01
CA GLN A 50 12.74 -0.12 17.20
C GLN A 50 11.39 -0.62 16.68
N PHE A 51 11.39 -1.36 15.56
CA PHE A 51 10.19 -1.94 14.99
C PHE A 51 9.63 -3.04 15.90
N GLU A 52 10.47 -3.97 16.34
CA GLU A 52 10.10 -5.08 17.22
C GLU A 52 9.62 -4.58 18.58
N GLN A 53 10.23 -3.52 19.12
CA GLN A 53 9.72 -2.86 20.34
C GLN A 53 8.31 -2.34 20.12
N HIS A 54 8.05 -1.69 18.99
CA HIS A 54 6.71 -1.17 18.66
C HIS A 54 5.66 -2.27 18.45
N ILE A 55 6.07 -3.45 17.94
CA ILE A 55 5.22 -4.66 17.93
C ILE A 55 4.85 -5.06 19.36
N SER A 56 5.86 -5.16 20.25
CA SER A 56 5.67 -5.56 21.65
C SER A 56 4.74 -4.63 22.42
N ASP A 57 4.76 -3.35 22.07
CA ASP A 57 3.91 -2.30 22.65
C ASP A 57 2.48 -2.31 22.04
N GLY A 58 2.17 -3.20 21.09
CA GLY A 58 0.89 -3.23 20.40
C GLY A 58 0.61 -2.00 19.54
N GLY A 59 1.67 -1.32 19.08
CA GLY A 59 1.57 -0.03 18.40
C GLY A 59 1.16 -0.10 16.93
N PHE A 60 1.13 -1.29 16.31
CA PHE A 60 0.74 -1.45 14.91
C PHE A 60 -0.71 -1.93 14.76
N LEU A 61 -1.41 -1.37 13.78
CA LEU A 61 -2.69 -1.89 13.27
C LEU A 61 -2.47 -3.22 12.52
N GLU A 62 -1.43 -3.27 11.71
CA GLU A 62 -0.96 -4.45 10.97
C GLU A 62 0.54 -4.37 10.77
N TRP A 63 1.18 -5.50 10.60
CA TRP A 63 2.58 -5.57 10.17
C TRP A 63 2.87 -6.89 9.46
N THR A 64 3.92 -6.90 8.62
CA THR A 64 4.36 -8.09 7.88
C THR A 64 5.87 -8.09 7.66
N ASP A 65 6.45 -9.28 7.49
CA ASP A 65 7.80 -9.45 6.93
C ASP A 65 7.67 -9.62 5.40
N PHE A 66 8.18 -8.65 4.67
CA PHE A 66 8.22 -8.70 3.22
C PHE A 66 9.67 -8.76 2.75
N LEU A 67 10.08 -9.95 2.28
CA LEU A 67 11.43 -10.23 1.78
C LEU A 67 12.56 -9.83 2.76
N GLY A 68 12.37 -10.14 4.05
CA GLY A 68 13.34 -9.92 5.13
C GLY A 68 13.34 -8.50 5.71
N ASN A 69 12.45 -7.63 5.27
CA ASN A 69 12.22 -6.32 5.88
C ASN A 69 10.83 -6.26 6.50
N LEU A 70 10.75 -5.64 7.67
CA LEU A 70 9.47 -5.42 8.34
C LEU A 70 8.79 -4.17 7.79
N TYR A 71 7.49 -4.26 7.59
CA TYR A 71 6.60 -3.17 7.22
C TYR A 71 5.39 -3.20 8.13
N GLY A 72 4.93 -2.05 8.57
CA GLY A 72 3.76 -2.00 9.44
C GLY A 72 3.12 -0.63 9.45
N THR A 73 1.81 -0.62 9.59
CA THR A 73 1.02 0.58 9.76
C THR A 73 0.77 0.81 11.24
N PRO A 74 1.24 1.94 11.82
CA PRO A 74 0.91 2.25 13.21
C PRO A 74 -0.61 2.39 13.37
N THR A 75 -1.12 2.19 14.58
CA THR A 75 -2.53 2.46 14.89
C THR A 75 -2.88 3.88 14.43
N PRO A 76 -3.81 4.06 13.47
CA PRO A 76 -4.06 5.34 12.85
C PRO A 76 -4.59 6.38 13.85
N SER A 77 -4.07 7.60 13.75
CA SER A 77 -4.52 8.76 14.50
C SER A 77 -4.94 9.89 13.53
N ALA A 78 -5.81 9.55 12.59
CA ALA A 78 -6.30 10.51 11.61
C ALA A 78 -7.01 11.70 12.27
N PRO A 79 -6.84 12.92 11.73
CA PRO A 79 -7.66 14.06 12.14
C PRO A 79 -9.14 13.76 11.96
N SER A 80 -9.98 14.32 12.85
CA SER A 80 -11.43 14.12 12.78
C SER A 80 -11.99 14.51 11.40
N GLY A 81 -12.89 13.69 10.87
CA GLY A 81 -13.55 13.91 9.59
C GLY A 81 -12.72 13.53 8.36
N LYS A 82 -11.53 12.92 8.54
CA LYS A 82 -10.73 12.42 7.42
C LYS A 82 -10.80 10.90 7.30
N ASP A 83 -10.82 10.42 6.07
CA ASP A 83 -10.64 9.01 5.77
C ASP A 83 -9.15 8.63 5.85
N THR A 84 -8.86 7.54 6.55
CA THR A 84 -7.50 7.01 6.63
C THR A 84 -7.17 6.20 5.39
N VAL A 85 -6.12 6.59 4.69
CA VAL A 85 -5.53 5.82 3.59
C VAL A 85 -4.39 4.96 4.13
N LEU A 86 -4.42 3.67 3.84
CA LEU A 86 -3.34 2.73 4.09
C LEU A 86 -2.72 2.29 2.76
N GLU A 87 -1.39 2.38 2.64
CA GLU A 87 -0.61 1.78 1.55
C GLU A 87 0.12 0.58 2.11
N ILE A 88 -0.39 -0.63 1.86
CA ILE A 88 0.02 -1.85 2.54
C ILE A 88 0.20 -3.03 1.58
N GLU A 89 0.97 -4.03 2.01
CA GLU A 89 1.13 -5.29 1.30
C GLU A 89 -0.11 -6.21 1.51
N VAL A 90 -0.19 -7.32 0.76
CA VAL A 90 -1.38 -8.20 0.79
C VAL A 90 -1.63 -8.79 2.18
N ASP A 91 -0.60 -9.21 2.89
CA ASP A 91 -0.73 -9.73 4.26
C ASP A 91 -1.32 -8.68 5.21
N GLY A 92 -0.85 -7.42 5.11
CA GLY A 92 -1.41 -6.31 5.88
C GLY A 92 -2.87 -6.05 5.52
N ALA A 93 -3.23 -6.13 4.24
CA ALA A 93 -4.62 -5.97 3.79
C ALA A 93 -5.53 -7.06 4.36
N GLN A 94 -5.06 -8.32 4.44
CA GLN A 94 -5.81 -9.40 5.10
C GLN A 94 -6.02 -9.13 6.59
N GLN A 95 -4.98 -8.64 7.28
CA GLN A 95 -5.07 -8.29 8.70
C GLN A 95 -6.10 -7.17 8.91
N VAL A 96 -6.04 -6.09 8.13
CA VAL A 96 -7.00 -4.98 8.20
C VAL A 96 -8.43 -5.46 7.92
N LYS A 97 -8.65 -6.28 6.89
CA LYS A 97 -9.99 -6.82 6.57
C LYS A 97 -10.55 -7.71 7.68
N ARG A 98 -9.71 -8.45 8.42
CA ARG A 98 -10.15 -9.23 9.59
C ARG A 98 -10.55 -8.34 10.76
N LEU A 99 -9.84 -7.23 10.98
CA LEU A 99 -10.12 -6.27 12.06
C LEU A 99 -11.33 -5.38 11.74
N ASN A 100 -11.47 -5.01 10.47
CA ASN A 100 -12.55 -4.16 9.99
C ASN A 100 -13.04 -4.63 8.61
N HIS A 101 -14.11 -5.41 8.60
CA HIS A 101 -14.71 -5.92 7.36
C HIS A 101 -15.27 -4.80 6.46
N GLN A 102 -15.55 -3.62 7.01
CA GLN A 102 -16.04 -2.45 6.26
C GLN A 102 -14.89 -1.62 5.65
N ALA A 103 -13.63 -1.96 5.92
CA ALA A 103 -12.51 -1.27 5.30
C ALA A 103 -12.56 -1.47 3.77
N LEU A 104 -12.62 -0.38 3.02
CA LEU A 104 -12.57 -0.41 1.55
C LEU A 104 -11.18 -0.88 1.10
N LEU A 105 -11.12 -2.01 0.41
CA LEU A 105 -9.88 -2.53 -0.17
C LEU A 105 -9.89 -2.39 -1.68
N ILE A 106 -9.05 -1.51 -2.20
CA ILE A 106 -8.78 -1.36 -3.63
C ILE A 106 -7.43 -2.04 -3.91
N PHE A 107 -7.46 -3.08 -4.76
CA PHE A 107 -6.28 -3.84 -5.15
C PHE A 107 -5.78 -3.39 -6.52
N VAL A 108 -4.52 -2.93 -6.59
CA VAL A 108 -3.94 -2.38 -7.80
C VAL A 108 -2.99 -3.37 -8.45
N LEU A 109 -3.16 -3.58 -9.75
CA LEU A 109 -2.35 -4.46 -10.59
C LEU A 109 -1.53 -3.64 -11.60
N PRO A 110 -0.39 -4.16 -12.06
CA PRO A 110 0.30 -3.61 -13.22
C PRO A 110 -0.44 -4.01 -14.51
N PRO A 111 -0.27 -3.28 -15.62
CA PRO A 111 -0.86 -3.65 -16.89
C PRO A 111 -0.29 -4.95 -17.48
N SER A 112 0.97 -5.24 -17.15
CA SER A 112 1.64 -6.48 -17.53
C SER A 112 2.82 -6.80 -16.60
N ARG A 113 3.27 -8.05 -16.61
CA ARG A 113 4.49 -8.46 -15.89
C ARG A 113 5.74 -7.77 -16.44
N GLN A 114 5.78 -7.53 -17.74
CA GLN A 114 6.89 -6.82 -18.37
C GLN A 114 6.98 -5.38 -17.87
N GLU A 115 5.86 -4.68 -17.79
CA GLU A 115 5.82 -3.31 -17.25
C GLU A 115 6.17 -3.27 -15.76
N GLN A 116 5.65 -4.22 -14.97
CA GLN A 116 6.03 -4.36 -13.56
C GLN A 116 7.54 -4.56 -13.40
N LYS A 117 8.14 -5.43 -14.20
CA LYS A 117 9.58 -5.69 -14.21
C LYS A 117 10.35 -4.40 -14.54
N SER A 118 9.93 -3.68 -15.58
CA SER A 118 10.52 -2.40 -16.00
C SER A 118 10.49 -1.38 -14.86
N ARG A 119 9.33 -1.22 -14.19
CA ARG A 119 9.17 -0.29 -13.04
C ARG A 119 10.06 -0.65 -11.85
N LEU A 120 10.23 -1.95 -11.57
CA LEU A 120 11.13 -2.43 -10.50
C LEU A 120 12.60 -2.11 -10.82
N HIS A 121 13.05 -2.36 -12.06
CA HIS A 121 14.40 -1.98 -12.50
C HIS A 121 14.63 -0.46 -12.45
N GLY A 122 13.63 0.31 -12.88
CA GLY A 122 13.69 1.78 -12.84
C GLY A 122 13.85 2.36 -11.43
N ARG A 123 13.53 1.59 -10.38
CA ARG A 123 13.77 1.92 -8.96
C ARG A 123 15.16 1.53 -8.46
N GLY A 124 16.00 0.93 -9.30
CA GLY A 124 17.33 0.46 -8.94
C GLY A 124 17.35 -0.92 -8.26
N ASP A 125 16.28 -1.70 -8.33
CA ASP A 125 16.29 -3.09 -7.84
C ASP A 125 17.19 -3.94 -8.77
N SER A 126 18.07 -4.77 -8.19
CA SER A 126 18.89 -5.73 -8.94
C SER A 126 18.01 -6.85 -9.54
N ASP A 127 18.51 -7.51 -10.60
CA ASP A 127 17.79 -8.61 -11.26
C ASP A 127 17.28 -9.67 -10.28
N GLN A 128 18.10 -10.06 -9.31
CA GLN A 128 17.73 -11.03 -8.29
C GLN A 128 16.59 -10.53 -7.38
N LYS A 129 16.59 -9.23 -7.02
CA LYS A 129 15.50 -8.63 -6.23
C LYS A 129 14.22 -8.53 -7.05
N VAL A 130 14.35 -8.18 -8.32
CA VAL A 130 13.21 -8.10 -9.25
C VAL A 130 12.54 -9.47 -9.38
N GLU A 131 13.32 -10.52 -9.62
CA GLU A 131 12.83 -11.90 -9.74
C GLU A 131 12.03 -12.32 -8.49
N LYS A 132 12.62 -12.14 -7.30
CA LYS A 132 11.95 -12.45 -6.03
C LYS A 132 10.63 -11.68 -5.85
N ARG A 133 10.58 -10.41 -6.29
CA ARG A 133 9.37 -9.58 -6.21
C ARG A 133 8.30 -10.02 -7.18
N LEU A 134 8.68 -10.43 -8.39
CA LEU A 134 7.75 -10.96 -9.39
C LEU A 134 7.16 -12.29 -8.92
N GLN A 135 7.99 -13.20 -8.38
CA GLN A 135 7.51 -14.45 -7.82
C GLN A 135 6.54 -14.20 -6.65
N LYS A 136 6.90 -13.32 -5.71
CA LYS A 136 6.01 -12.94 -4.61
C LYS A 136 4.69 -12.34 -5.11
N ALA A 137 4.72 -11.55 -6.18
CA ALA A 137 3.52 -10.99 -6.80
C ALA A 137 2.59 -12.07 -7.36
N GLU A 138 3.14 -13.13 -7.98
CA GLU A 138 2.35 -14.26 -8.48
C GLU A 138 1.62 -14.99 -7.34
N ASP A 139 2.27 -15.14 -6.20
CA ASP A 139 1.68 -15.79 -5.02
C ASP A 139 0.60 -14.90 -4.37
N GLU A 140 0.81 -13.58 -4.33
CA GLU A 140 -0.05 -12.62 -3.64
C GLU A 140 -1.28 -12.20 -4.45
N GLU A 141 -1.19 -12.15 -5.78
CA GLU A 141 -2.29 -11.65 -6.61
C GLU A 141 -3.59 -12.42 -6.47
N PRO A 142 -3.62 -13.76 -6.45
CA PRO A 142 -4.87 -14.49 -6.22
C PRO A 142 -5.52 -14.13 -4.89
N VAL A 143 -4.71 -13.99 -3.84
CA VAL A 143 -5.17 -13.62 -2.50
C VAL A 143 -5.71 -12.20 -2.49
N GLY A 144 -4.94 -11.24 -3.03
CA GLY A 144 -5.33 -9.85 -3.10
C GLY A 144 -6.63 -9.65 -3.87
N LYS A 145 -6.78 -10.30 -5.02
CA LYS A 145 -8.02 -10.27 -5.83
C LYS A 145 -9.22 -10.86 -5.09
N ALA A 146 -9.01 -11.93 -4.31
CA ALA A 146 -10.10 -12.60 -3.60
C ALA A 146 -10.67 -11.77 -2.43
N ILE A 147 -9.86 -10.91 -1.82
CA ILE A 147 -10.28 -10.09 -0.66
C ILE A 147 -10.61 -8.64 -1.02
N ALA A 148 -10.31 -8.21 -2.25
CA ALA A 148 -10.54 -6.84 -2.70
C ALA A 148 -12.02 -6.57 -2.96
N ASP A 149 -12.46 -5.36 -2.59
CA ASP A 149 -13.77 -4.84 -2.99
C ASP A 149 -13.72 -4.35 -4.45
N TYR A 150 -12.55 -3.80 -4.87
CA TYR A 150 -12.29 -3.36 -6.24
C TYR A 150 -10.89 -3.76 -6.69
N VAL A 151 -10.77 -4.10 -7.97
CA VAL A 151 -9.47 -4.41 -8.62
C VAL A 151 -9.26 -3.44 -9.77
N LEU A 152 -8.16 -2.68 -9.72
CA LEU A 152 -7.79 -1.71 -10.76
C LEU A 152 -6.47 -2.08 -11.42
N ILE A 153 -6.33 -1.74 -12.70
CA ILE A 153 -5.07 -1.87 -13.45
C ILE A 153 -4.47 -0.47 -13.60
N ASN A 154 -3.26 -0.26 -13.07
CA ASN A 154 -2.54 0.99 -13.22
C ASN A 154 -1.70 0.97 -14.51
N ASP A 155 -2.37 1.20 -15.63
CA ASP A 155 -1.74 1.41 -16.94
C ASP A 155 -1.38 2.89 -17.10
N ASP A 156 -2.35 3.78 -16.92
CA ASP A 156 -2.21 5.23 -16.91
C ASP A 156 -2.54 5.79 -15.52
N LEU A 157 -1.62 6.59 -14.97
CA LEU A 157 -1.77 7.14 -13.62
C LEU A 157 -3.00 8.02 -13.48
N ALA A 158 -3.23 8.93 -14.42
CA ALA A 158 -4.33 9.90 -14.32
C ALA A 158 -5.69 9.18 -14.36
N SER A 159 -5.86 8.26 -15.28
CA SER A 159 -7.06 7.42 -15.40
C SER A 159 -7.29 6.57 -14.14
N THR A 160 -6.23 5.98 -13.58
CA THR A 160 -6.32 5.17 -12.35
C THR A 160 -6.73 6.02 -11.14
N VAL A 161 -6.15 7.21 -11.00
CA VAL A 161 -6.51 8.16 -9.92
C VAL A 161 -7.95 8.65 -10.08
N ASP A 162 -8.40 8.94 -11.29
CA ASP A 162 -9.78 9.33 -11.59
C ASP A 162 -10.78 8.24 -11.21
N GLU A 163 -10.49 7.00 -11.57
CA GLU A 163 -11.34 5.86 -11.24
C GLU A 163 -11.37 5.60 -9.74
N MET A 164 -10.21 5.63 -9.08
CA MET A 164 -10.11 5.45 -7.63
C MET A 164 -10.84 6.56 -6.86
N SER A 165 -10.76 7.80 -7.32
CA SER A 165 -11.52 8.91 -6.72
C SER A 165 -13.03 8.69 -6.81
N ARG A 166 -13.53 8.22 -7.98
CA ARG A 166 -14.97 7.89 -8.14
C ARG A 166 -15.42 6.77 -7.21
N ILE A 167 -14.59 5.74 -7.03
CA ILE A 167 -14.88 4.65 -6.09
C ILE A 167 -14.96 5.19 -4.66
N ILE A 168 -13.99 5.98 -4.22
CA ILE A 168 -13.97 6.57 -2.88
C ILE A 168 -15.20 7.44 -2.64
N ASP A 169 -15.56 8.29 -3.58
CA ASP A 169 -16.75 9.15 -3.47
C ASP A 169 -18.05 8.35 -3.44
N TYR A 170 -18.15 7.28 -4.22
CA TYR A 170 -19.29 6.37 -4.20
C TYR A 170 -19.43 5.70 -2.83
N GLU A 171 -18.36 5.12 -2.30
CA GLU A 171 -18.35 4.44 -1.02
C GLU A 171 -18.65 5.38 0.17
N ARG A 172 -18.17 6.62 0.12
CA ARG A 172 -18.53 7.65 1.10
C ARG A 172 -20.04 7.94 1.14
N LYS A 173 -20.67 8.02 -0.04
CA LYS A 173 -22.11 8.25 -0.14
C LYS A 173 -22.91 7.08 0.43
N GLN A 174 -22.48 5.84 0.17
CA GLN A 174 -23.16 4.66 0.72
C GLN A 174 -23.08 4.59 2.25
N ARG A 175 -21.97 5.01 2.85
CA ARG A 175 -21.79 5.02 4.31
C ARG A 175 -22.58 6.11 5.02
N ASN A 176 -22.93 7.17 4.33
CA ASN A 176 -23.68 8.31 4.88
C ASN A 176 -25.19 8.23 4.62
N SER A 177 -25.66 7.17 3.95
CA SER A 177 -27.05 6.88 3.64
C SER A 177 -27.64 5.87 4.60
#